data_b74ffd6c26aec9e631697e935cc02a1d
#
_entry.id   b74ffd6c26aec9e631697e935cc02a1d
#
_cell.length_a   1.000
_cell.length_b   1.000
_cell.length_c   1.000
_cell.angle_alpha   90.00
_cell.angle_beta   90.00
_cell.angle_gamma   90.00
#
_symmetry.space_group_name_H-M   'P 1'
#
loop_
_entity.id
_entity.type
_entity.pdbx_description
1 polymer ?
#
loop_
_entity_poly.entity_id
_entity_poly.type
_entity_poly.pdbx_seq_one_letter_code
_entity_poly.pdbx_strand_id
1 'polypeptide(L)'
;MRDSGPHRNSRSRPGRWALNAGVILLSVMAGLALVEIGLRFTSYRFLLTRDRHLRYYYQADLAKGFDIAPNVRGKRLSVDNRAEFEIWSNELGCFDEPYRQEADYLLLVGDSFTHSFAPFPEKWGTQIEKELHYRVLKCGVTGYGTKQELLKAAEIIARVRHRPRLIIVGYFWNDLSDDYSFPSLTVIDGFLVDASRYKDPKTGQLSREKLEKQYTFGDRWLSGNHPLSFGEKIEYYLDQHLIIVNLLNDASVRIFPRKKQEFTESNKFMAFQDETNIWQFWKAHLANLAAFKDLAAANGAKLLVVLIPTNTQVYPFLAAHQGLDLERPNRILGSFLKAQGIDYLDLLPLMRSYADEQPRPSLNPDRDLYWQHNSHWSLRGEHLVGLLVSRYILEQRLVQVPDREEKLREISGKLRKLR
;
A
#
# COMPACT_ATOMS: atom_id res chain seq x y z
N MET A 1 75.72 6.67 -49.94
CA MET A 1 75.58 5.92 -48.67
C MET A 1 74.49 6.60 -47.92
N ARG A 2 73.29 6.01 -47.88
CA ARG A 2 72.16 6.45 -47.05
C ARG A 2 71.89 5.32 -46.04
N ASP A 3 72.12 5.66 -44.79
CA ASP A 3 71.97 4.76 -43.67
C ASP A 3 70.48 4.75 -43.27
N SER A 4 69.85 3.59 -43.38
CA SER A 4 68.46 3.36 -43.04
C SER A 4 68.40 2.71 -41.66
N GLY A 5 68.18 3.55 -40.60
CA GLY A 5 67.97 3.10 -39.24
C GLY A 5 66.65 2.32 -39.08
N PRO A 6 66.60 1.33 -38.18
CA PRO A 6 65.46 0.47 -38.06
C PRO A 6 64.31 1.21 -37.35
N HIS A 7 63.13 1.25 -37.98
CA HIS A 7 61.89 1.64 -37.38
C HIS A 7 61.53 0.68 -36.24
N ARG A 8 61.62 1.14 -34.99
CA ARG A 8 61.11 0.48 -33.80
C ARG A 8 59.58 0.53 -33.82
N ASN A 9 58.95 -0.51 -34.30
CA ASN A 9 57.54 -0.72 -34.17
C ASN A 9 57.19 -0.89 -32.66
N SER A 10 56.69 0.16 -32.04
CA SER A 10 56.09 0.10 -30.71
C SER A 10 54.73 -0.59 -30.82
N ARG A 11 54.70 -1.91 -30.87
CA ARG A 11 53.47 -2.67 -30.66
C ARG A 11 52.98 -2.39 -29.24
N SER A 12 52.01 -1.50 -29.13
CA SER A 12 51.22 -1.35 -27.90
C SER A 12 50.68 -2.72 -27.48
N ARG A 13 51.05 -3.16 -26.30
CA ARG A 13 50.60 -4.46 -25.75
C ARG A 13 49.15 -4.35 -25.28
N PRO A 14 48.15 -4.76 -26.06
CA PRO A 14 46.72 -4.66 -25.65
C PRO A 14 46.38 -5.48 -24.39
N GLY A 15 47.18 -6.51 -24.04
CA GLY A 15 46.95 -7.37 -22.91
C GLY A 15 47.12 -6.72 -21.53
N ARG A 16 47.98 -5.70 -21.37
CA ARG A 16 48.15 -5.04 -20.06
C ARG A 16 46.99 -4.15 -19.68
N TRP A 17 46.38 -3.46 -20.62
CA TRP A 17 45.20 -2.64 -20.37
C TRP A 17 43.98 -3.49 -20.02
N ALA A 18 43.78 -4.60 -20.71
CA ALA A 18 42.72 -5.56 -20.40
C ALA A 18 42.89 -6.18 -19.01
N LEU A 19 44.14 -6.55 -18.65
CA LEU A 19 44.45 -7.09 -17.31
C LEU A 19 44.18 -6.06 -16.20
N ASN A 20 44.65 -4.81 -16.37
CA ASN A 20 44.45 -3.75 -15.40
C ASN A 20 42.96 -3.41 -15.27
N ALA A 21 42.22 -3.33 -16.36
CA ALA A 21 40.78 -3.14 -16.34
C ALA A 21 40.07 -4.29 -15.61
N GLY A 22 40.48 -5.54 -15.83
CA GLY A 22 39.96 -6.70 -15.13
C GLY A 22 40.22 -6.66 -13.62
N VAL A 23 41.44 -6.29 -13.20
CA VAL A 23 41.81 -6.14 -11.79
C VAL A 23 40.99 -5.02 -11.12
N ILE A 24 40.85 -3.86 -11.79
CA ILE A 24 40.02 -2.76 -11.27
C ILE A 24 38.58 -3.20 -11.11
N LEU A 25 38.02 -3.86 -12.12
CA LEU A 25 36.62 -4.35 -12.05
C LEU A 25 36.42 -5.34 -10.89
N LEU A 26 37.32 -6.31 -10.73
CA LEU A 26 37.26 -7.27 -9.64
C LEU A 26 37.41 -6.60 -8.28
N SER A 27 38.30 -5.62 -8.14
CA SER A 27 38.48 -4.87 -6.90
C SER A 27 37.23 -4.08 -6.53
N VAL A 28 36.58 -3.42 -7.51
CA VAL A 28 35.32 -2.70 -7.30
C VAL A 28 34.23 -3.66 -6.91
N MET A 29 34.10 -4.80 -7.59
CA MET A 29 33.09 -5.82 -7.23
C MET A 29 33.30 -6.37 -5.82
N ALA A 30 34.56 -6.67 -5.45
CA ALA A 30 34.88 -7.12 -4.09
C ALA A 30 34.54 -6.04 -3.03
N GLY A 31 34.86 -4.78 -3.32
CA GLY A 31 34.50 -3.66 -2.46
C GLY A 31 32.99 -3.51 -2.27
N LEU A 32 32.22 -3.58 -3.36
CA LEU A 32 30.75 -3.53 -3.31
C LEU A 32 30.17 -4.73 -2.53
N ALA A 33 30.74 -5.92 -2.71
CA ALA A 33 30.30 -7.10 -1.95
C ALA A 33 30.55 -6.96 -0.44
N LEU A 34 31.69 -6.38 -0.03
CA LEU A 34 31.98 -6.11 1.37
C LEU A 34 31.02 -5.05 1.96
N VAL A 35 30.73 -4.00 1.20
CA VAL A 35 29.74 -2.99 1.61
C VAL A 35 28.36 -3.62 1.75
N GLU A 36 27.92 -4.42 0.79
CA GLU A 36 26.62 -5.14 0.84
C GLU A 36 26.54 -6.04 2.08
N ILE A 37 27.60 -6.82 2.35
CA ILE A 37 27.67 -7.66 3.56
C ILE A 37 27.55 -6.81 4.82
N GLY A 38 28.30 -5.69 4.91
CA GLY A 38 28.24 -4.77 6.03
C GLY A 38 26.83 -4.20 6.24
N LEU A 39 26.16 -3.77 5.17
CA LEU A 39 24.81 -3.21 5.21
C LEU A 39 23.78 -4.23 5.74
N ARG A 40 23.96 -5.52 5.53
CA ARG A 40 23.07 -6.58 6.04
C ARG A 40 23.05 -6.70 7.56
N PHE A 41 24.08 -6.18 8.24
CA PHE A 41 24.14 -6.12 9.71
C PHE A 41 23.62 -4.79 10.28
N THR A 42 23.14 -3.90 9.43
CA THR A 42 22.57 -2.59 9.82
C THR A 42 21.04 -2.59 9.72
N SER A 43 20.42 -1.51 10.18
CA SER A 43 18.98 -1.24 10.02
C SER A 43 18.54 -1.19 8.55
N TYR A 44 19.46 -0.95 7.60
CA TYR A 44 19.15 -0.95 6.16
C TYR A 44 18.74 -2.31 5.59
N ARG A 45 18.93 -3.39 6.36
CA ARG A 45 18.43 -4.72 5.97
C ARG A 45 16.94 -4.73 5.63
N PHE A 46 16.12 -3.83 6.19
CA PHE A 46 14.70 -3.72 5.88
C PHE A 46 14.43 -3.44 4.39
N LEU A 47 15.40 -2.88 3.66
CA LEU A 47 15.26 -2.62 2.22
C LEU A 47 15.11 -3.90 1.40
N LEU A 48 15.65 -5.03 1.85
CA LEU A 48 15.46 -6.34 1.21
C LEU A 48 14.07 -6.92 1.44
N THR A 49 13.37 -6.45 2.46
CA THR A 49 12.03 -6.90 2.83
C THR A 49 10.95 -5.92 2.41
N ARG A 50 11.34 -4.84 1.73
CA ARG A 50 10.36 -4.01 1.04
C ARG A 50 9.63 -4.90 0.06
N ASP A 51 8.41 -5.25 0.43
CA ASP A 51 7.52 -6.01 -0.43
C ASP A 51 7.05 -5.15 -1.60
N ARG A 52 7.93 -4.98 -2.56
CA ARG A 52 7.63 -4.21 -3.77
C ARG A 52 6.87 -5.03 -4.81
N HIS A 53 6.87 -6.36 -4.68
CA HIS A 53 6.48 -7.20 -5.80
C HIS A 53 5.91 -8.55 -5.36
N LEU A 54 4.68 -8.54 -4.85
CA LEU A 54 3.89 -9.77 -4.69
C LEU A 54 3.47 -10.30 -6.08
N ARG A 55 4.44 -10.83 -6.82
CA ARG A 55 4.21 -11.34 -8.17
C ARG A 55 3.08 -12.35 -8.19
N TYR A 56 2.11 -12.15 -9.09
CA TYR A 56 0.88 -12.95 -9.21
C TYR A 56 -0.04 -12.93 -7.97
N TYR A 57 0.17 -12.05 -7.03
CA TYR A 57 -0.82 -11.75 -6.02
C TYR A 57 -1.92 -10.84 -6.56
N TYR A 58 -1.55 -9.98 -7.51
CA TYR A 58 -2.45 -9.09 -8.22
C TYR A 58 -2.67 -9.56 -9.66
N GLN A 59 -3.81 -9.18 -10.22
CA GLN A 59 -4.18 -9.36 -11.63
C GLN A 59 -4.62 -8.02 -12.23
N ALA A 60 -4.48 -7.86 -13.56
CA ALA A 60 -4.99 -6.68 -14.26
C ALA A 60 -6.52 -6.65 -14.23
N ASP A 61 -7.07 -5.46 -14.02
CA ASP A 61 -8.49 -5.17 -14.02
C ASP A 61 -8.76 -3.91 -14.85
N LEU A 62 -9.61 -3.99 -15.88
CA LEU A 62 -9.86 -2.87 -16.78
C LEU A 62 -10.58 -1.70 -16.12
N ALA A 63 -11.40 -1.96 -15.11
CA ALA A 63 -12.17 -0.93 -14.41
C ALA A 63 -11.39 -0.29 -13.28
N LYS A 64 -10.59 -1.07 -12.54
CA LYS A 64 -9.85 -0.66 -11.34
C LYS A 64 -8.36 -0.45 -11.57
N GLY A 65 -7.83 -0.88 -12.73
CA GLY A 65 -6.39 -0.94 -13.01
C GLY A 65 -5.80 -2.29 -12.64
N PHE A 66 -6.03 -2.73 -11.44
CA PHE A 66 -5.63 -4.03 -10.90
C PHE A 66 -6.57 -4.44 -9.76
N ASP A 67 -6.48 -5.70 -9.38
CA ASP A 67 -7.16 -6.24 -8.19
C ASP A 67 -6.35 -7.41 -7.63
N ILE A 68 -6.63 -7.85 -6.41
CA ILE A 68 -6.09 -9.10 -5.88
C ILE A 68 -6.65 -10.26 -6.71
N ALA A 69 -5.75 -11.10 -7.22
CA ALA A 69 -6.16 -12.29 -7.96
C ALA A 69 -6.89 -13.28 -7.02
N PRO A 70 -7.96 -13.94 -7.47
CA PRO A 70 -8.69 -14.88 -6.62
C PRO A 70 -7.89 -16.16 -6.38
N ASN A 71 -8.12 -16.78 -5.21
CA ASN A 71 -7.58 -18.08 -4.82
C ASN A 71 -6.04 -18.18 -4.82
N VAL A 72 -5.35 -17.07 -4.59
CA VAL A 72 -3.89 -17.08 -4.43
C VAL A 72 -3.50 -17.77 -3.13
N ARG A 73 -2.42 -18.55 -3.16
CA ARG A 73 -1.83 -19.24 -2.01
C ARG A 73 -0.30 -19.12 -2.02
N GLY A 74 0.32 -19.35 -0.88
CA GLY A 74 1.78 -19.47 -0.77
C GLY A 74 2.53 -18.16 -1.00
N LYS A 75 1.89 -17.00 -0.80
CA LYS A 75 2.56 -15.69 -0.79
C LYS A 75 2.97 -15.33 0.63
N ARG A 76 4.07 -14.62 0.75
CA ARG A 76 4.59 -14.17 2.04
C ARG A 76 4.83 -12.67 2.00
N LEU A 77 4.51 -12.02 3.09
CA LEU A 77 4.73 -10.60 3.31
C LEU A 77 5.70 -10.42 4.47
N SER A 78 6.68 -9.57 4.29
CA SER A 78 7.68 -9.25 5.31
C SER A 78 7.61 -7.78 5.68
N VAL A 79 7.63 -7.47 6.96
CA VAL A 79 7.54 -6.09 7.47
C VAL A 79 8.67 -5.82 8.46
N ASP A 80 9.45 -4.76 8.22
CA ASP A 80 10.51 -4.24 9.08
C ASP A 80 11.57 -5.28 9.50
N ASN A 81 11.75 -6.38 8.76
CA ASN A 81 12.56 -7.54 9.17
C ASN A 81 12.15 -8.20 10.51
N ARG A 82 10.97 -7.86 11.03
CA ARG A 82 10.48 -8.32 12.33
C ARG A 82 9.34 -9.31 12.22
N ALA A 83 8.51 -9.13 11.22
CA ALA A 83 7.36 -10.00 10.97
C ALA A 83 7.38 -10.52 9.55
N GLU A 84 7.18 -11.82 9.41
CA GLU A 84 6.96 -12.48 8.14
C GLU A 84 5.77 -13.41 8.28
N PHE A 85 4.78 -13.25 7.40
CA PHE A 85 3.54 -14.00 7.48
C PHE A 85 3.01 -14.37 6.10
N GLU A 86 2.20 -15.39 6.06
CA GLU A 86 1.53 -15.81 4.85
C GLU A 86 0.35 -14.89 4.53
N ILE A 87 0.21 -14.57 3.25
CA ILE A 87 -0.96 -13.93 2.70
C ILE A 87 -1.56 -14.79 1.60
N TRP A 88 -2.86 -14.69 1.44
CA TRP A 88 -3.63 -15.42 0.43
C TRP A 88 -4.81 -14.58 -0.03
N SER A 89 -5.58 -15.09 -0.95
CA SER A 89 -6.88 -14.53 -1.30
C SER A 89 -7.93 -15.62 -1.42
N ASN A 90 -9.17 -15.24 -1.11
CA ASN A 90 -10.31 -16.09 -1.35
C ASN A 90 -10.81 -15.98 -2.81
N GLU A 91 -11.91 -16.64 -3.13
CA GLU A 91 -12.54 -16.65 -4.46
C GLU A 91 -13.04 -15.26 -4.91
N LEU A 92 -13.18 -14.31 -3.98
CA LEU A 92 -13.57 -12.93 -4.26
C LEU A 92 -12.37 -11.99 -4.48
N GLY A 93 -11.13 -12.52 -4.40
CA GLY A 93 -9.93 -11.69 -4.44
C GLY A 93 -9.78 -10.80 -3.21
N CYS A 94 -10.13 -11.30 -2.04
CA CYS A 94 -9.96 -10.62 -0.75
C CYS A 94 -8.95 -11.39 0.11
N PHE A 95 -8.07 -10.69 0.84
CA PHE A 95 -7.21 -11.34 1.84
C PHE A 95 -8.08 -11.73 3.04
N ASP A 96 -8.79 -12.82 2.87
CA ASP A 96 -9.78 -13.33 3.80
C ASP A 96 -9.98 -14.85 3.65
N GLU A 97 -10.67 -15.45 4.62
CA GLU A 97 -11.17 -16.81 4.53
C GLU A 97 -12.22 -16.94 3.41
N PRO A 98 -12.47 -18.17 2.90
CA PRO A 98 -13.52 -18.40 1.91
C PRO A 98 -14.87 -17.87 2.39
N TYR A 99 -15.60 -17.21 1.50
CA TYR A 99 -16.93 -16.71 1.78
C TYR A 99 -17.95 -17.87 1.71
N ARG A 100 -18.59 -18.15 2.84
CA ARG A 100 -19.50 -19.29 3.01
C ARG A 100 -20.97 -18.94 2.80
N GLN A 101 -21.24 -17.84 2.08
CA GLN A 101 -22.60 -17.36 1.81
C GLN A 101 -23.36 -16.95 3.09
N GLU A 102 -22.65 -16.37 4.03
CA GLU A 102 -23.23 -15.85 5.28
C GLU A 102 -24.33 -14.82 4.97
N ALA A 103 -25.49 -15.01 5.61
CA ALA A 103 -26.65 -14.14 5.41
C ALA A 103 -26.43 -12.73 5.99
N ASP A 104 -25.72 -12.67 7.11
CA ASP A 104 -25.40 -11.43 7.83
C ASP A 104 -23.90 -11.23 7.87
N TYR A 105 -23.39 -10.23 7.18
CA TYR A 105 -21.97 -9.89 7.16
C TYR A 105 -21.76 -8.38 7.08
N LEU A 106 -20.56 -7.95 7.49
CA LEU A 106 -20.02 -6.61 7.25
C LEU A 106 -19.07 -6.67 6.07
N LEU A 107 -19.10 -5.69 5.20
CA LEU A 107 -18.13 -5.54 4.13
C LEU A 107 -17.11 -4.46 4.50
N LEU A 108 -15.86 -4.85 4.60
CA LEU A 108 -14.75 -3.95 4.91
C LEU A 108 -13.90 -3.76 3.66
N VAL A 109 -13.86 -2.53 3.13
CA VAL A 109 -13.04 -2.11 1.98
C VAL A 109 -12.12 -0.97 2.39
N GLY A 110 -11.07 -0.75 1.63
CA GLY A 110 -10.06 0.27 1.88
C GLY A 110 -8.77 -0.09 1.17
N ASP A 111 -7.74 0.67 1.46
CA ASP A 111 -6.40 0.57 0.89
C ASP A 111 -5.49 -0.46 1.60
N SER A 112 -4.21 -0.14 1.67
CA SER A 112 -3.18 -0.92 2.32
C SER A 112 -3.36 -1.07 3.84
N PHE A 113 -3.96 -0.11 4.52
CA PHE A 113 -4.32 -0.23 5.94
C PHE A 113 -5.43 -1.25 6.16
N THR A 114 -6.35 -1.36 5.21
CA THR A 114 -7.44 -2.34 5.26
C THR A 114 -6.99 -3.73 4.79
N HIS A 115 -6.11 -3.80 3.78
CA HIS A 115 -5.42 -5.05 3.46
C HIS A 115 -4.64 -5.57 4.67
N SER A 116 -4.01 -4.65 5.40
CA SER A 116 -3.20 -4.86 6.60
C SER A 116 -1.79 -5.40 6.34
N PHE A 117 -0.86 -4.98 7.17
CA PHE A 117 0.52 -5.47 7.24
C PHE A 117 0.74 -6.26 8.54
N ALA A 118 -0.19 -7.15 8.83
CA ALA A 118 -0.20 -8.04 9.98
C ALA A 118 -0.63 -9.46 9.58
N PRO A 119 -0.28 -10.50 10.37
CA PRO A 119 -0.84 -11.83 10.21
C PRO A 119 -2.37 -11.78 10.23
N PHE A 120 -3.02 -12.65 9.47
CA PHE A 120 -4.47 -12.64 9.32
C PHE A 120 -5.27 -12.59 10.63
N PRO A 121 -4.90 -13.33 11.70
CA PRO A 121 -5.61 -13.25 12.98
C PRO A 121 -5.51 -11.89 13.69
N GLU A 122 -4.47 -11.10 13.35
CA GLU A 122 -4.18 -9.81 13.99
C GLU A 122 -4.72 -8.60 13.21
N LYS A 123 -5.23 -8.80 11.98
CA LYS A 123 -5.84 -7.71 11.18
C LYS A 123 -6.99 -7.07 11.94
N TRP A 124 -7.11 -5.74 11.87
CA TRP A 124 -8.20 -5.03 12.54
C TRP A 124 -9.61 -5.50 12.12
N GLY A 125 -9.79 -5.87 10.85
CA GLY A 125 -11.02 -6.47 10.37
C GLY A 125 -11.31 -7.84 11.01
N THR A 126 -10.27 -8.65 11.28
CA THR A 126 -10.40 -9.92 11.99
C THR A 126 -10.66 -9.69 13.49
N GLN A 127 -10.07 -8.65 14.08
CA GLN A 127 -10.38 -8.27 15.45
C GLN A 127 -11.85 -7.82 15.59
N ILE A 128 -12.39 -7.03 14.64
CA ILE A 128 -13.82 -6.66 14.62
C ILE A 128 -14.70 -7.92 14.57
N GLU A 129 -14.39 -8.86 13.68
CA GLU A 129 -15.11 -10.13 13.56
C GLU A 129 -15.14 -10.88 14.88
N LYS A 130 -13.99 -10.98 15.54
CA LYS A 130 -13.83 -11.64 16.85
C LYS A 130 -14.60 -10.94 17.97
N GLU A 131 -14.52 -9.61 18.06
CA GLU A 131 -15.17 -8.84 19.13
C GLU A 131 -16.70 -8.81 18.98
N LEU A 132 -17.19 -8.68 17.76
CA LEU A 132 -18.63 -8.60 17.50
C LEU A 132 -19.29 -9.97 17.33
N HIS A 133 -18.52 -11.05 17.11
CA HIS A 133 -19.01 -12.35 16.67
C HIS A 133 -19.87 -12.22 15.40
N TYR A 134 -19.41 -11.41 14.46
CA TYR A 134 -20.11 -11.05 13.24
C TYR A 134 -19.18 -11.16 12.05
N ARG A 135 -19.57 -11.89 11.01
CA ARG A 135 -18.70 -12.08 9.84
C ARG A 135 -18.28 -10.75 9.24
N VAL A 136 -16.99 -10.53 9.05
CA VAL A 136 -16.42 -9.37 8.36
C VAL A 136 -15.71 -9.85 7.10
N LEU A 137 -16.23 -9.49 5.93
CA LEU A 137 -15.59 -9.77 4.65
C LEU A 137 -14.54 -8.66 4.38
N LYS A 138 -13.26 -9.03 4.45
CA LYS A 138 -12.10 -8.13 4.48
C LYS A 138 -11.49 -7.99 3.09
N CYS A 139 -11.92 -6.98 2.32
CA CYS A 139 -11.58 -6.78 0.92
C CYS A 139 -10.74 -5.52 0.64
N GLY A 140 -9.86 -5.14 1.57
CA GLY A 140 -8.87 -4.08 1.33
C GLY A 140 -7.83 -4.47 0.28
N VAL A 141 -7.37 -3.51 -0.51
CA VAL A 141 -6.38 -3.72 -1.58
C VAL A 141 -5.30 -2.65 -1.52
N THR A 142 -4.06 -3.04 -1.33
CA THR A 142 -2.92 -2.11 -1.23
C THR A 142 -2.82 -1.22 -2.46
N GLY A 143 -2.76 0.11 -2.23
CA GLY A 143 -2.62 1.10 -3.30
C GLY A 143 -3.92 1.46 -4.03
N TYR A 144 -5.06 1.15 -3.43
CA TYR A 144 -6.35 1.66 -3.88
C TYR A 144 -6.60 3.08 -3.34
N GLY A 145 -7.33 3.87 -4.11
CA GLY A 145 -8.00 5.07 -3.65
C GLY A 145 -9.51 4.83 -3.58
N THR A 146 -10.25 5.79 -3.04
CA THR A 146 -11.69 5.66 -2.74
C THR A 146 -12.53 5.25 -3.96
N LYS A 147 -12.15 5.67 -5.18
CA LYS A 147 -12.84 5.23 -6.40
C LYS A 147 -12.70 3.74 -6.65
N GLN A 148 -11.49 3.19 -6.47
CA GLN A 148 -11.24 1.76 -6.66
C GLN A 148 -11.94 0.93 -5.57
N GLU A 149 -11.95 1.43 -4.35
CA GLU A 149 -12.65 0.82 -3.21
C GLU A 149 -14.15 0.74 -3.45
N LEU A 150 -14.75 1.81 -3.99
CA LEU A 150 -16.16 1.84 -4.39
C LEU A 150 -16.48 0.79 -5.45
N LEU A 151 -15.63 0.70 -6.49
CA LEU A 151 -15.79 -0.30 -7.56
C LEU A 151 -15.64 -1.72 -6.99
N LYS A 152 -14.69 -1.95 -6.10
CA LYS A 152 -14.49 -3.23 -5.42
C LYS A 152 -15.70 -3.60 -4.56
N ALA A 153 -16.21 -2.66 -3.76
CA ALA A 153 -17.39 -2.90 -2.92
C ALA A 153 -18.60 -3.26 -3.79
N ALA A 154 -18.85 -2.52 -4.87
CA ALA A 154 -19.95 -2.81 -5.79
C ALA A 154 -19.81 -4.18 -6.46
N GLU A 155 -18.60 -4.56 -6.89
CA GLU A 155 -18.30 -5.88 -7.45
C GLU A 155 -18.58 -6.99 -6.44
N ILE A 156 -18.08 -6.88 -5.22
CA ILE A 156 -18.29 -7.88 -4.17
C ILE A 156 -19.80 -8.05 -3.90
N ILE A 157 -20.51 -6.96 -3.71
CA ILE A 157 -21.96 -6.98 -3.45
C ILE A 157 -22.73 -7.64 -4.62
N ALA A 158 -22.27 -7.43 -5.85
CA ALA A 158 -22.90 -8.07 -7.01
C ALA A 158 -22.60 -9.57 -7.14
N ARG A 159 -21.45 -10.03 -6.62
CA ARG A 159 -21.01 -11.44 -6.72
C ARG A 159 -21.55 -12.32 -5.59
N VAL A 160 -21.90 -11.73 -4.46
CA VAL A 160 -22.38 -12.49 -3.29
C VAL A 160 -23.90 -12.54 -3.24
N ARG A 161 -24.45 -13.61 -2.68
CA ARG A 161 -25.89 -13.82 -2.63
C ARG A 161 -26.62 -12.84 -1.71
N HIS A 162 -26.03 -12.57 -0.56
CA HIS A 162 -26.64 -11.75 0.48
C HIS A 162 -26.08 -10.32 0.43
N ARG A 163 -26.78 -9.38 1.06
CA ARG A 163 -26.37 -7.97 1.15
C ARG A 163 -25.66 -7.71 2.48
N PRO A 164 -24.65 -6.84 2.52
CA PRO A 164 -24.01 -6.47 3.78
C PRO A 164 -24.98 -5.74 4.69
N ARG A 165 -24.85 -5.89 6.00
CA ARG A 165 -25.57 -5.06 6.99
C ARG A 165 -24.90 -3.70 7.19
N LEU A 166 -23.59 -3.67 7.02
CA LEU A 166 -22.77 -2.47 7.15
C LEU A 166 -21.63 -2.54 6.14
N ILE A 167 -21.40 -1.44 5.42
CA ILE A 167 -20.18 -1.22 4.63
C ILE A 167 -19.25 -0.35 5.49
N ILE A 168 -18.02 -0.81 5.70
CA ILE A 168 -16.97 -0.08 6.42
C ILE A 168 -15.91 0.31 5.38
N VAL A 169 -15.63 1.60 5.26
CA VAL A 169 -14.59 2.14 4.40
C VAL A 169 -13.43 2.59 5.29
N GLY A 170 -12.28 1.94 5.15
CA GLY A 170 -11.04 2.35 5.81
C GLY A 170 -10.36 3.43 4.99
N TYR A 171 -10.68 4.67 5.23
CA TYR A 171 -10.17 5.81 4.50
C TYR A 171 -8.79 6.27 5.01
N PHE A 172 -7.81 6.33 4.12
CA PHE A 172 -6.50 6.90 4.40
C PHE A 172 -6.23 8.12 3.49
N TRP A 173 -5.45 9.07 3.96
CA TRP A 173 -5.26 10.36 3.30
C TRP A 173 -4.67 10.29 1.87
N ASN A 174 -3.92 9.23 1.53
CA ASN A 174 -3.38 9.03 0.18
C ASN A 174 -4.47 8.72 -0.86
N ASP A 175 -5.66 8.30 -0.44
CA ASP A 175 -6.80 8.03 -1.32
C ASP A 175 -7.11 9.22 -2.24
N LEU A 176 -6.88 10.45 -1.77
CA LEU A 176 -7.03 11.65 -2.58
C LEU A 176 -6.07 11.65 -3.77
N SER A 177 -4.79 11.31 -3.56
CA SER A 177 -3.78 11.26 -4.61
C SER A 177 -3.96 10.06 -5.53
N ASP A 178 -4.43 8.93 -4.98
CA ASP A 178 -4.68 7.72 -5.73
C ASP A 178 -5.90 7.87 -6.65
N ASP A 179 -6.96 8.53 -6.18
CA ASP A 179 -8.10 8.93 -7.00
C ASP A 179 -7.70 9.89 -8.11
N TYR A 180 -6.82 10.86 -7.82
CA TYR A 180 -6.33 11.82 -8.82
C TYR A 180 -5.58 11.14 -9.97
N SER A 181 -4.75 10.16 -9.67
CA SER A 181 -3.94 9.44 -10.66
C SER A 181 -4.63 8.22 -11.27
N PHE A 182 -5.89 7.98 -10.92
CA PHE A 182 -6.67 6.80 -11.27
C PHE A 182 -6.75 6.49 -12.78
N PRO A 183 -6.60 5.22 -13.21
CA PRO A 183 -5.89 4.17 -12.51
C PRO A 183 -4.38 4.41 -12.58
N SER A 184 -3.69 4.42 -11.45
CA SER A 184 -2.24 4.66 -11.38
C SER A 184 -1.42 3.44 -11.77
N LEU A 185 -1.92 2.26 -11.43
CA LEU A 185 -1.24 0.98 -11.61
C LEU A 185 -2.10 0.01 -12.41
N THR A 186 -1.41 -0.94 -13.07
CA THR A 186 -2.00 -2.16 -13.64
C THR A 186 -1.04 -3.34 -13.43
N VAL A 187 -1.37 -4.52 -13.91
CA VAL A 187 -0.54 -5.72 -13.76
C VAL A 187 -0.12 -6.25 -15.11
N ILE A 188 1.19 -6.46 -15.24
CA ILE A 188 1.78 -7.13 -16.40
C ILE A 188 2.66 -8.28 -15.88
N ASP A 189 2.39 -9.48 -16.32
CA ASP A 189 3.07 -10.72 -15.91
C ASP A 189 3.20 -10.87 -14.37
N GLY A 190 2.15 -10.51 -13.68
CA GLY A 190 2.09 -10.60 -12.22
C GLY A 190 2.77 -9.46 -11.46
N PHE A 191 3.36 -8.48 -12.14
CA PHE A 191 3.95 -7.29 -11.53
C PHE A 191 3.04 -6.08 -11.61
N LEU A 192 2.93 -5.34 -10.52
CA LEU A 192 2.33 -4.01 -10.54
C LEU A 192 3.25 -3.05 -11.29
N VAL A 193 2.73 -2.42 -12.33
CA VAL A 193 3.45 -1.46 -13.17
C VAL A 193 2.64 -0.18 -13.35
N ASP A 194 3.31 0.91 -13.70
CA ASP A 194 2.66 2.18 -14.02
C ASP A 194 1.68 1.99 -15.19
N ALA A 195 0.43 2.42 -14.98
CA ALA A 195 -0.66 2.24 -15.93
C ALA A 195 -0.60 3.21 -17.13
N SER A 196 0.18 4.28 -17.05
CA SER A 196 0.17 5.38 -18.04
C SER A 196 0.40 4.90 -19.48
N ARG A 197 1.32 3.94 -19.66
CA ARG A 197 1.64 3.35 -20.98
C ARG A 197 0.50 2.54 -21.58
N TYR A 198 -0.40 2.04 -20.76
CA TYR A 198 -1.50 1.15 -21.13
C TYR A 198 -2.84 1.85 -21.25
N LYS A 199 -2.88 3.14 -20.94
CA LYS A 199 -4.08 3.96 -21.10
C LYS A 199 -4.32 4.35 -22.56
N ASP A 200 -5.58 4.45 -22.91
CA ASP A 200 -6.01 5.13 -24.13
C ASP A 200 -5.82 6.63 -23.91
N PRO A 201 -5.10 7.36 -24.81
CA PRO A 201 -4.80 8.77 -24.63
C PRO A 201 -6.03 9.69 -24.71
N LYS A 202 -7.14 9.22 -25.28
CA LYS A 202 -8.39 10.00 -25.41
C LYS A 202 -9.29 9.86 -24.20
N THR A 203 -9.37 8.63 -23.65
CA THR A 203 -10.31 8.33 -22.56
C THR A 203 -9.64 8.28 -21.19
N GLY A 204 -8.32 8.12 -21.13
CA GLY A 204 -7.55 7.90 -19.90
C GLY A 204 -7.79 6.53 -19.26
N GLN A 205 -8.61 5.69 -19.87
CA GLN A 205 -8.91 4.33 -19.39
C GLN A 205 -7.89 3.32 -19.89
N LEU A 206 -7.75 2.20 -19.20
CA LEU A 206 -6.91 1.09 -19.66
C LEU A 206 -7.40 0.53 -21.00
N SER A 207 -6.48 0.33 -21.91
CA SER A 207 -6.73 -0.28 -23.22
C SER A 207 -6.45 -1.78 -23.16
N ARG A 208 -7.49 -2.60 -23.36
CA ARG A 208 -7.35 -4.05 -23.48
C ARG A 208 -6.32 -4.44 -24.54
N GLU A 209 -6.36 -3.81 -25.71
CA GLU A 209 -5.43 -4.07 -26.80
C GLU A 209 -3.97 -3.83 -26.40
N LYS A 210 -3.69 -2.75 -25.65
CA LYS A 210 -2.32 -2.46 -25.19
C LYS A 210 -1.85 -3.48 -24.15
N LEU A 211 -2.71 -3.91 -23.25
CA LEU A 211 -2.41 -4.95 -22.27
C LEU A 211 -2.15 -6.30 -22.96
N GLU A 212 -3.01 -6.71 -23.89
CA GLU A 212 -2.88 -7.97 -24.62
C GLU A 212 -1.62 -8.00 -25.50
N LYS A 213 -1.25 -6.89 -26.13
CA LYS A 213 0.01 -6.78 -26.90
C LYS A 213 1.23 -7.04 -26.02
N GLN A 214 1.23 -6.55 -24.79
CA GLN A 214 2.31 -6.82 -23.84
C GLN A 214 2.35 -8.30 -23.45
N TYR A 215 1.20 -8.91 -23.20
CA TYR A 215 1.12 -10.34 -22.91
C TYR A 215 1.58 -11.23 -24.08
N THR A 216 1.35 -10.83 -25.32
CA THR A 216 1.73 -11.64 -26.49
C THR A 216 3.19 -11.48 -26.90
N PHE A 217 3.79 -10.34 -26.66
CA PHE A 217 5.15 -10.05 -27.12
C PHE A 217 6.25 -10.41 -26.13
N GLY A 218 6.10 -10.08 -24.87
CA GLY A 218 7.15 -10.31 -23.87
C GLY A 218 7.26 -11.75 -23.41
N ASP A 219 6.15 -12.40 -23.33
CA ASP A 219 5.96 -13.68 -22.67
C ASP A 219 6.73 -14.84 -23.25
N ARG A 220 6.64 -15.02 -24.54
CA ARG A 220 7.18 -16.21 -25.23
C ARG A 220 8.70 -16.25 -25.23
N TRP A 221 9.34 -15.12 -25.15
CA TRP A 221 10.78 -15.00 -25.36
C TRP A 221 11.60 -15.05 -24.08
N LEU A 222 11.07 -14.53 -22.99
CA LEU A 222 11.83 -14.28 -21.77
C LEU A 222 11.60 -15.28 -20.64
N SER A 223 11.22 -16.48 -20.89
CA SER A 223 10.86 -17.51 -19.91
C SER A 223 9.35 -17.74 -19.79
N GLY A 224 8.70 -17.74 -20.94
CA GLY A 224 7.25 -17.92 -20.98
C GLY A 224 6.57 -16.91 -20.06
N ASN A 225 5.83 -16.03 -20.54
CA ASN A 225 4.94 -15.18 -19.76
C ASN A 225 5.58 -14.03 -18.93
N HIS A 226 6.72 -13.48 -19.31
CA HIS A 226 7.27 -12.31 -18.63
C HIS A 226 7.49 -11.14 -19.58
N PRO A 227 6.63 -10.09 -19.55
CA PRO A 227 6.70 -8.97 -20.49
C PRO A 227 7.83 -7.97 -20.19
N LEU A 228 8.54 -8.11 -19.07
CA LEU A 228 9.65 -7.25 -18.74
C LEU A 228 10.85 -7.55 -19.63
N SER A 229 11.56 -6.52 -20.07
CA SER A 229 12.83 -6.64 -20.77
C SER A 229 13.89 -7.35 -19.91
N PHE A 230 14.94 -7.88 -20.53
CA PHE A 230 16.04 -8.51 -19.81
C PHE A 230 16.68 -7.57 -18.77
N GLY A 231 16.84 -6.28 -19.13
CA GLY A 231 17.37 -5.26 -18.22
C GLY A 231 16.47 -5.05 -16.99
N GLU A 232 15.15 -4.93 -17.20
CA GLU A 232 14.18 -4.79 -16.11
C GLU A 232 14.14 -6.03 -15.21
N LYS A 233 14.36 -7.23 -15.74
CA LYS A 233 14.51 -8.45 -14.94
C LYS A 233 15.75 -8.42 -14.06
N ILE A 234 16.88 -7.98 -14.59
CA ILE A 234 18.11 -7.83 -13.82
C ILE A 234 17.91 -6.78 -12.72
N GLU A 235 17.36 -5.62 -13.06
CA GLU A 235 17.05 -4.55 -12.09
C GLU A 235 16.17 -5.09 -10.98
N TYR A 236 15.08 -5.77 -11.33
CA TYR A 236 14.19 -6.42 -10.37
C TYR A 236 14.94 -7.40 -9.47
N TYR A 237 15.76 -8.29 -10.03
CA TYR A 237 16.52 -9.25 -9.25
C TYR A 237 17.51 -8.58 -8.29
N LEU A 238 18.23 -7.56 -8.76
CA LEU A 238 19.18 -6.81 -7.95
C LEU A 238 18.48 -6.04 -6.82
N ASP A 239 17.34 -5.42 -7.11
CA ASP A 239 16.51 -4.70 -6.14
C ASP A 239 16.00 -5.62 -5.03
N GLN A 240 15.66 -6.85 -5.35
CA GLN A 240 15.22 -7.87 -4.38
C GLN A 240 16.36 -8.41 -3.49
N HIS A 241 17.60 -8.41 -3.97
CA HIS A 241 18.69 -9.12 -3.32
C HIS A 241 19.81 -8.24 -2.80
N LEU A 242 19.89 -6.95 -3.23
CA LEU A 242 20.97 -6.04 -2.86
C LEU A 242 20.49 -4.75 -2.21
N ILE A 243 20.91 -4.52 -0.97
CA ILE A 243 20.63 -3.28 -0.23
C ILE A 243 21.26 -2.07 -0.92
N ILE A 244 22.49 -2.23 -1.41
CA ILE A 244 23.22 -1.14 -2.08
C ILE A 244 22.47 -0.66 -3.32
N VAL A 245 21.83 -1.55 -4.09
CA VAL A 245 21.04 -1.16 -5.27
C VAL A 245 19.83 -0.35 -4.85
N ASN A 246 19.13 -0.75 -3.80
CA ASN A 246 18.02 -0.01 -3.23
C ASN A 246 18.43 1.40 -2.78
N LEU A 247 19.56 1.52 -2.09
CA LEU A 247 20.11 2.81 -1.65
C LEU A 247 20.50 3.71 -2.82
N LEU A 248 21.12 3.15 -3.87
CA LEU A 248 21.47 3.88 -5.08
C LEU A 248 20.23 4.34 -5.85
N ASN A 249 19.21 3.51 -5.92
CA ASN A 249 17.92 3.87 -6.53
C ASN A 249 17.25 5.01 -5.74
N ASP A 250 17.18 4.91 -4.43
CA ASP A 250 16.63 5.97 -3.57
C ASP A 250 17.46 7.28 -3.68
N ALA A 251 18.79 7.19 -3.76
CA ALA A 251 19.67 8.34 -3.95
C ALA A 251 19.54 8.94 -5.36
N SER A 252 19.43 8.11 -6.39
CA SER A 252 19.28 8.58 -7.79
C SER A 252 17.98 9.37 -7.98
N VAL A 253 16.91 8.97 -7.32
CA VAL A 253 15.63 9.70 -7.34
C VAL A 253 15.75 11.06 -6.66
N ARG A 254 16.62 11.20 -5.63
CA ARG A 254 16.88 12.48 -4.96
C ARG A 254 17.78 13.41 -5.74
N ILE A 255 18.83 12.86 -6.39
CA ILE A 255 19.85 13.64 -7.10
C ILE A 255 19.40 13.99 -8.53
N PHE A 256 18.74 13.06 -9.18
CA PHE A 256 18.16 13.23 -10.51
C PHE A 256 16.65 12.99 -10.40
N PRO A 257 15.91 13.98 -9.89
CA PRO A 257 14.47 13.84 -9.90
C PRO A 257 14.07 13.60 -11.35
N ARG A 258 13.71 12.37 -11.67
CA ARG A 258 13.09 12.08 -12.97
C ARG A 258 12.05 13.17 -13.11
N LYS A 259 11.96 13.82 -14.28
CA LYS A 259 10.80 14.68 -14.61
C LYS A 259 9.55 13.82 -14.51
N LYS A 260 9.21 13.51 -13.29
CA LYS A 260 7.89 13.03 -12.94
C LYS A 260 7.02 14.26 -13.15
N GLN A 261 5.89 14.05 -13.82
CA GLN A 261 4.81 15.03 -13.78
C GLN A 261 4.90 15.77 -12.45
N GLU A 262 4.89 17.09 -12.43
CA GLU A 262 5.13 18.01 -11.31
C GLU A 262 4.43 17.69 -9.98
N PHE A 263 3.78 16.55 -9.92
CA PHE A 263 2.88 16.09 -8.89
C PHE A 263 3.43 15.05 -7.90
N THR A 264 4.60 14.47 -8.05
CA THR A 264 4.88 13.17 -7.40
C THR A 264 5.42 13.21 -5.97
N GLU A 265 6.10 14.25 -5.50
CA GLU A 265 6.35 14.40 -4.04
C GLU A 265 5.32 15.34 -3.42
N SER A 266 4.86 16.34 -4.16
CA SER A 266 3.74 17.20 -3.81
C SER A 266 2.44 16.39 -3.60
N ASN A 267 2.19 15.35 -4.40
CA ASN A 267 0.98 14.54 -4.31
C ASN A 267 0.85 13.74 -3.03
N LYS A 268 1.95 13.21 -2.49
CA LYS A 268 1.91 12.48 -1.21
C LYS A 268 1.38 13.32 -0.06
N PHE A 269 1.51 14.64 -0.16
CA PHE A 269 1.05 15.58 0.87
C PHE A 269 -0.11 16.45 0.39
N MET A 270 -0.72 16.13 -0.77
CA MET A 270 -1.83 16.88 -1.35
C MET A 270 -2.97 17.13 -0.34
N ALA A 271 -3.30 16.13 0.45
CA ALA A 271 -4.35 16.23 1.45
C ALA A 271 -4.07 17.26 2.55
N PHE A 272 -2.80 17.60 2.78
CA PHE A 272 -2.36 18.53 3.83
C PHE A 272 -2.08 19.96 3.32
N GLN A 273 -2.17 20.20 2.01
CA GLN A 273 -1.84 21.48 1.37
C GLN A 273 -3.08 22.37 1.23
N ASP A 274 -2.87 23.69 1.34
CA ASP A 274 -3.94 24.70 1.21
C ASP A 274 -3.83 25.46 -0.11
N GLU A 275 -3.73 24.75 -1.23
CA GLU A 275 -3.67 25.34 -2.55
C GLU A 275 -5.04 25.28 -3.24
N THR A 276 -5.43 26.39 -3.88
CA THR A 276 -6.76 26.52 -4.53
C THR A 276 -6.96 25.52 -5.68
N ASN A 277 -5.88 25.13 -6.36
CA ASN A 277 -5.90 24.12 -7.42
C ASN A 277 -6.18 22.70 -6.91
N ILE A 278 -5.89 22.41 -5.63
CA ILE A 278 -6.13 21.12 -5.00
C ILE A 278 -7.61 20.91 -4.68
N TRP A 279 -8.37 22.00 -4.50
CA TRP A 279 -9.78 21.90 -4.17
C TRP A 279 -10.64 21.20 -5.23
N GLN A 280 -10.29 21.33 -6.50
CA GLN A 280 -11.00 20.60 -7.58
C GLN A 280 -10.84 19.07 -7.43
N PHE A 281 -9.70 18.60 -6.95
CA PHE A 281 -9.46 17.16 -6.70
C PHE A 281 -10.25 16.68 -5.49
N TRP A 282 -10.30 17.48 -4.44
CA TRP A 282 -11.16 17.21 -3.30
C TRP A 282 -12.61 17.03 -3.73
N LYS A 283 -13.12 17.91 -4.59
CA LYS A 283 -14.50 17.82 -5.08
C LYS A 283 -14.78 16.48 -5.78
N ALA A 284 -13.92 16.05 -6.68
CA ALA A 284 -14.07 14.78 -7.37
C ALA A 284 -13.95 13.59 -6.42
N HIS A 285 -13.00 13.65 -5.51
CA HIS A 285 -12.76 12.63 -4.50
C HIS A 285 -13.93 12.48 -3.51
N LEU A 286 -14.44 13.59 -2.98
CA LEU A 286 -15.60 13.59 -2.08
C LEU A 286 -16.87 13.05 -2.76
N ALA A 287 -17.00 13.18 -4.09
CA ALA A 287 -18.09 12.55 -4.83
C ALA A 287 -18.03 11.02 -4.80
N ASN A 288 -16.82 10.41 -4.76
CA ASN A 288 -16.68 8.97 -4.59
C ASN A 288 -17.15 8.52 -3.19
N LEU A 289 -16.86 9.28 -2.14
CA LEU A 289 -17.40 9.02 -0.79
C LEU A 289 -18.91 9.14 -0.73
N ALA A 290 -19.48 10.15 -1.41
CA ALA A 290 -20.95 10.28 -1.53
C ALA A 290 -21.55 9.05 -2.23
N ALA A 291 -20.91 8.54 -3.28
CA ALA A 291 -21.38 7.37 -4.01
C ALA A 291 -21.37 6.09 -3.15
N PHE A 292 -20.52 5.98 -2.12
CA PHE A 292 -20.62 4.90 -1.13
C PHE A 292 -21.93 4.94 -0.35
N LYS A 293 -22.43 6.14 -0.03
CA LYS A 293 -23.74 6.28 0.63
C LYS A 293 -24.86 5.75 -0.25
N ASP A 294 -24.81 6.08 -1.55
CA ASP A 294 -25.81 5.62 -2.52
C ASP A 294 -25.71 4.08 -2.69
N LEU A 295 -24.50 3.54 -2.76
CA LEU A 295 -24.28 2.09 -2.82
C LEU A 295 -24.83 1.38 -1.58
N ALA A 296 -24.58 1.92 -0.38
CA ALA A 296 -25.09 1.36 0.86
C ALA A 296 -26.63 1.42 0.90
N ALA A 297 -27.22 2.55 0.59
CA ALA A 297 -28.68 2.75 0.56
C ALA A 297 -29.35 1.79 -0.44
N ALA A 298 -28.81 1.65 -1.65
CA ALA A 298 -29.32 0.75 -2.69
C ALA A 298 -29.31 -0.73 -2.26
N ASN A 299 -28.48 -1.09 -1.27
CA ASN A 299 -28.35 -2.45 -0.76
C ASN A 299 -28.94 -2.64 0.65
N GLY A 300 -29.61 -1.63 1.20
CA GLY A 300 -30.19 -1.67 2.55
C GLY A 300 -29.15 -1.79 3.67
N ALA A 301 -27.89 -1.41 3.38
CA ALA A 301 -26.79 -1.40 4.30
C ALA A 301 -26.63 -0.04 4.97
N LYS A 302 -26.05 -0.02 6.19
CA LYS A 302 -25.47 1.20 6.76
C LYS A 302 -24.06 1.44 6.18
N LEU A 303 -23.55 2.66 6.32
CA LEU A 303 -22.21 3.05 5.93
C LEU A 303 -21.46 3.62 7.13
N LEU A 304 -20.21 3.18 7.32
CA LEU A 304 -19.26 3.74 8.27
C LEU A 304 -17.96 4.06 7.55
N VAL A 305 -17.50 5.31 7.64
CA VAL A 305 -16.18 5.71 7.17
C VAL A 305 -15.25 5.83 8.38
N VAL A 306 -14.12 5.10 8.34
CA VAL A 306 -13.09 5.14 9.40
C VAL A 306 -11.92 5.96 8.89
N LEU A 307 -11.71 7.15 9.47
CA LEU A 307 -10.60 8.03 9.09
C LEU A 307 -9.31 7.56 9.75
N ILE A 308 -8.39 7.07 8.95
CA ILE A 308 -7.13 6.46 9.38
C ILE A 308 -6.03 7.54 9.41
N PRO A 309 -5.41 7.82 10.57
CA PRO A 309 -4.33 8.79 10.66
C PRO A 309 -2.99 8.23 10.19
N THR A 310 -2.08 9.11 9.79
CA THR A 310 -0.68 8.78 9.54
C THR A 310 0.08 8.60 10.86
N ASN A 311 1.23 7.94 10.79
CA ASN A 311 2.16 7.89 11.92
C ASN A 311 2.63 9.29 12.35
N THR A 312 2.84 10.22 11.41
CA THR A 312 3.22 11.61 11.69
C THR A 312 2.11 12.45 12.34
N GLN A 313 0.85 12.12 12.05
CA GLN A 313 -0.27 12.73 12.76
C GLN A 313 -0.36 12.24 14.21
N VAL A 314 -0.14 10.94 14.43
CA VAL A 314 -0.21 10.33 15.78
C VAL A 314 1.05 10.66 16.60
N TYR A 315 2.22 10.69 15.96
CA TYR A 315 3.52 11.00 16.55
C TYR A 315 4.13 12.24 15.88
N PRO A 316 3.73 13.46 16.29
CA PRO A 316 4.15 14.70 15.63
C PRO A 316 5.67 14.91 15.57
N PHE A 317 6.44 14.30 16.49
CA PHE A 317 7.90 14.37 16.47
C PHE A 317 8.55 13.69 15.26
N LEU A 318 7.81 12.86 14.52
CA LEU A 318 8.27 12.25 13.25
C LEU A 318 8.09 13.19 12.05
N ALA A 319 7.35 14.29 12.21
CA ALA A 319 7.08 15.22 11.11
C ALA A 319 8.34 16.00 10.73
N ALA A 320 8.96 15.63 9.62
CA ALA A 320 10.10 16.33 9.03
C ALA A 320 9.70 17.65 8.32
N HIS A 321 8.41 17.88 8.09
CA HIS A 321 7.89 18.98 7.30
C HIS A 321 7.24 20.03 8.21
N GLN A 322 7.97 21.12 8.49
CA GLN A 322 7.42 22.30 9.13
C GLN A 322 6.44 22.99 8.15
N GLY A 323 5.29 23.40 8.64
CA GLY A 323 4.30 24.18 7.88
C GLY A 323 3.14 23.40 7.25
N LEU A 324 3.08 22.07 7.40
CA LEU A 324 1.91 21.30 7.00
C LEU A 324 0.83 21.30 8.09
N ASP A 325 -0.41 21.51 7.69
CA ASP A 325 -1.57 21.33 8.54
C ASP A 325 -1.99 19.85 8.58
N LEU A 326 -1.40 19.11 9.49
CA LEU A 326 -1.59 17.66 9.60
C LEU A 326 -3.04 17.25 9.91
N GLU A 327 -3.88 18.15 10.43
CA GLU A 327 -5.28 17.86 10.75
C GLU A 327 -6.26 18.29 9.64
N ARG A 328 -5.76 18.94 8.59
CA ARG A 328 -6.58 19.42 7.50
C ARG A 328 -7.46 18.34 6.84
N PRO A 329 -6.93 17.15 6.47
CA PRO A 329 -7.75 16.10 5.87
C PRO A 329 -8.91 15.68 6.78
N ASN A 330 -8.65 15.49 8.07
CA ASN A 330 -9.67 15.10 9.04
C ASN A 330 -10.78 16.15 9.16
N ARG A 331 -10.42 17.46 9.14
CA ARG A 331 -11.41 18.55 9.19
C ARG A 331 -12.27 18.61 7.93
N ILE A 332 -11.68 18.51 6.74
CA ILE A 332 -12.40 18.51 5.47
C ILE A 332 -13.36 17.32 5.39
N LEU A 333 -12.83 16.13 5.64
CA LEU A 333 -13.60 14.89 5.60
C LEU A 333 -14.70 14.84 6.66
N GLY A 334 -14.38 15.16 7.91
CA GLY A 334 -15.36 15.17 9.00
C GLY A 334 -16.50 16.15 8.74
N SER A 335 -16.19 17.34 8.22
CA SER A 335 -17.20 18.33 7.82
C SER A 335 -18.07 17.82 6.70
N PHE A 336 -17.46 17.21 5.67
CA PHE A 336 -18.19 16.65 4.54
C PHE A 336 -19.09 15.48 4.96
N LEU A 337 -18.54 14.48 5.65
CA LEU A 337 -19.26 13.28 6.08
C LEU A 337 -20.45 13.64 6.98
N LYS A 338 -20.24 14.58 7.90
CA LYS A 338 -21.31 15.12 8.75
C LYS A 338 -22.41 15.82 7.92
N ALA A 339 -22.03 16.64 6.94
CA ALA A 339 -22.98 17.32 6.08
C ALA A 339 -23.77 16.34 5.20
N GLN A 340 -23.17 15.21 4.82
CA GLN A 340 -23.82 14.14 4.07
C GLN A 340 -24.65 13.19 4.95
N GLY A 341 -24.58 13.32 6.27
CA GLY A 341 -25.24 12.37 7.20
C GLY A 341 -24.64 10.96 7.10
N ILE A 342 -23.33 10.86 6.87
CA ILE A 342 -22.59 9.60 6.85
C ILE A 342 -21.95 9.40 8.22
N ASP A 343 -22.16 8.24 8.81
CA ASP A 343 -21.49 7.86 10.06
C ASP A 343 -19.97 7.75 9.82
N TYR A 344 -19.17 8.38 10.68
CA TYR A 344 -17.71 8.26 10.58
C TYR A 344 -17.04 8.20 11.96
N LEU A 345 -15.91 7.54 12.00
CA LEU A 345 -15.03 7.45 13.16
C LEU A 345 -13.68 8.08 12.82
N ASP A 346 -13.34 9.21 13.45
CA ASP A 346 -12.01 9.78 13.38
C ASP A 346 -11.10 9.09 14.40
N LEU A 347 -10.15 8.29 13.90
CA LEU A 347 -9.19 7.58 14.76
C LEU A 347 -8.09 8.49 15.31
N LEU A 348 -7.83 9.65 14.73
CA LEU A 348 -6.70 10.50 15.12
C LEU A 348 -6.70 10.87 16.62
N PRO A 349 -7.73 11.51 17.17
CA PRO A 349 -7.74 11.86 18.60
C PRO A 349 -7.71 10.62 19.52
N LEU A 350 -8.32 9.52 19.06
CA LEU A 350 -8.34 8.28 19.83
C LEU A 350 -6.96 7.64 19.88
N MET A 351 -6.29 7.47 18.73
CA MET A 351 -4.95 6.84 18.67
C MET A 351 -3.90 7.69 19.41
N ARG A 352 -3.97 9.01 19.33
CA ARG A 352 -3.11 9.89 20.16
C ARG A 352 -3.25 9.60 21.65
N SER A 353 -4.42 9.30 22.13
CA SER A 353 -4.64 8.99 23.57
C SER A 353 -3.99 7.66 24.03
N TYR A 354 -3.51 6.84 23.11
CA TYR A 354 -2.75 5.60 23.36
C TYR A 354 -1.30 5.66 22.93
N ALA A 355 -0.87 6.76 22.31
CA ALA A 355 0.48 6.96 21.82
C ALA A 355 1.36 7.58 22.93
N ASP A 356 2.62 7.14 23.00
CA ASP A 356 3.63 7.83 23.79
C ASP A 356 4.23 8.96 22.92
N GLU A 357 3.89 10.20 23.26
CA GLU A 357 4.28 11.39 22.48
C GLU A 357 5.71 11.88 22.77
N GLN A 358 6.47 11.22 23.66
CA GLN A 358 7.83 11.65 23.96
C GLN A 358 8.72 11.53 22.71
N PRO A 359 9.43 12.62 22.34
CA PRO A 359 10.30 12.62 21.17
C PRO A 359 11.41 11.57 21.27
N ARG A 360 11.61 10.82 20.20
CA ARG A 360 12.64 9.80 20.06
C ARG A 360 13.04 9.62 18.59
N PRO A 361 14.21 9.01 18.30
CA PRO A 361 14.72 8.91 16.93
C PRO A 361 13.85 8.05 16.00
N SER A 362 13.13 7.06 16.55
CA SER A 362 12.31 6.13 15.77
C SER A 362 11.23 5.47 16.62
N LEU A 363 10.25 4.88 15.97
CA LEU A 363 9.22 4.06 16.61
C LEU A 363 9.76 2.67 16.97
N ASN A 364 9.19 2.10 18.03
CA ASN A 364 9.36 0.70 18.41
C ASN A 364 8.01 -0.03 18.26
N PRO A 365 7.84 -0.91 17.27
CA PRO A 365 6.56 -1.55 16.98
C PRO A 365 6.03 -2.47 18.10
N ASP A 366 6.88 -2.89 19.04
CA ASP A 366 6.45 -3.65 20.22
C ASP A 366 5.67 -2.79 21.23
N ARG A 367 5.85 -1.47 21.16
CA ARG A 367 5.24 -0.48 22.05
C ARG A 367 4.34 0.51 21.31
N ASP A 368 4.78 0.90 20.11
CA ASP A 368 4.14 1.95 19.32
C ASP A 368 3.08 1.40 18.38
N LEU A 369 2.19 2.27 17.90
CA LEU A 369 1.04 1.88 17.09
C LEU A 369 1.37 1.67 15.61
N TYR A 370 2.62 1.96 15.20
CA TYR A 370 3.08 1.83 13.81
C TYR A 370 4.41 1.08 13.75
N TRP A 371 4.66 0.44 12.61
CA TRP A 371 5.95 -0.16 12.30
C TRP A 371 7.06 0.90 12.24
N GLN A 372 8.30 0.51 12.47
CA GLN A 372 9.42 1.44 12.56
C GLN A 372 9.77 2.08 11.20
N HIS A 373 9.82 1.27 10.14
CA HIS A 373 10.24 1.67 8.79
C HIS A 373 9.10 1.60 7.77
N ASN A 374 7.96 1.08 8.19
CA ASN A 374 6.74 1.01 7.41
C ASN A 374 5.69 1.89 8.09
N SER A 375 5.05 2.77 7.33
CA SER A 375 4.07 3.72 7.87
C SER A 375 2.75 3.11 8.29
N HIS A 376 2.58 1.78 8.16
CA HIS A 376 1.36 1.06 8.55
C HIS A 376 1.37 0.70 10.03
N TRP A 377 0.21 0.29 10.52
CA TRP A 377 0.05 -0.11 11.92
C TRP A 377 0.90 -1.32 12.30
N SER A 378 1.49 -1.26 13.49
CA SER A 378 2.04 -2.43 14.18
C SER A 378 0.91 -3.38 14.63
N LEU A 379 1.26 -4.55 15.14
CA LEU A 379 0.26 -5.47 15.71
C LEU A 379 -0.56 -4.81 16.84
N ARG A 380 0.09 -3.95 17.64
CA ARG A 380 -0.58 -3.15 18.68
C ARG A 380 -1.57 -2.15 18.07
N GLY A 381 -1.21 -1.50 16.95
CA GLY A 381 -2.07 -0.58 16.23
C GLY A 381 -3.29 -1.28 15.64
N GLU A 382 -3.09 -2.41 14.97
CA GLU A 382 -4.16 -3.25 14.41
C GLU A 382 -5.17 -3.66 15.50
N HIS A 383 -4.68 -4.16 16.63
CA HIS A 383 -5.52 -4.58 17.76
C HIS A 383 -6.30 -3.41 18.35
N LEU A 384 -5.64 -2.26 18.59
CA LEU A 384 -6.28 -1.05 19.08
C LEU A 384 -7.42 -0.59 18.17
N VAL A 385 -7.16 -0.51 16.85
CA VAL A 385 -8.16 -0.06 15.88
C VAL A 385 -9.33 -1.03 15.80
N GLY A 386 -9.07 -2.35 15.80
CA GLY A 386 -10.13 -3.34 15.86
C GLY A 386 -11.08 -3.14 17.04
N LEU A 387 -10.53 -2.88 18.25
CA LEU A 387 -11.31 -2.59 19.45
C LEU A 387 -12.08 -1.26 19.36
N LEU A 388 -11.43 -0.19 18.87
CA LEU A 388 -12.06 1.14 18.76
C LEU A 388 -13.23 1.12 17.78
N VAL A 389 -13.05 0.48 16.62
CA VAL A 389 -14.10 0.37 15.60
C VAL A 389 -15.24 -0.53 16.10
N SER A 390 -14.94 -1.66 16.76
CA SER A 390 -15.94 -2.53 17.34
C SER A 390 -16.78 -1.81 18.39
N ARG A 391 -16.13 -1.04 19.28
CA ARG A 391 -16.82 -0.21 20.27
C ARG A 391 -17.76 0.80 19.60
N TYR A 392 -17.27 1.52 18.59
CA TYR A 392 -18.06 2.52 17.86
C TYR A 392 -19.29 1.89 17.19
N ILE A 393 -19.13 0.74 16.52
CA ILE A 393 -20.23 0.00 15.88
C ILE A 393 -21.31 -0.35 16.91
N LEU A 394 -20.92 -0.79 18.10
CA LEU A 394 -21.85 -1.11 19.20
C LEU A 394 -22.49 0.15 19.78
N GLU A 395 -21.72 1.21 20.08
CA GLU A 395 -22.23 2.47 20.64
C GLU A 395 -23.25 3.12 19.72
N GLN A 396 -22.97 3.19 18.41
CA GLN A 396 -23.86 3.76 17.40
C GLN A 396 -24.95 2.79 16.92
N ARG A 397 -24.97 1.56 17.43
CA ARG A 397 -25.95 0.52 17.02
C ARG A 397 -26.02 0.35 15.50
N LEU A 398 -24.84 0.33 14.85
CA LEU A 398 -24.78 0.20 13.40
C LEU A 398 -25.23 -1.17 12.91
N VAL A 399 -25.05 -2.20 13.73
CA VAL A 399 -25.62 -3.55 13.53
C VAL A 399 -26.23 -4.07 14.82
N GLN A 400 -27.12 -5.06 14.69
CA GLN A 400 -27.67 -5.75 15.84
C GLN A 400 -26.68 -6.83 16.27
N VAL A 401 -26.21 -6.74 17.51
CA VAL A 401 -25.28 -7.70 18.10
C VAL A 401 -25.90 -8.18 19.42
N PRO A 402 -26.03 -9.49 19.64
CA PRO A 402 -26.43 -10.03 20.93
C PRO A 402 -25.48 -9.58 22.05
N ASP A 403 -25.99 -9.45 23.27
CA ASP A 403 -25.20 -9.14 24.47
C ASP A 403 -24.34 -7.86 24.36
N ARG A 404 -24.88 -6.87 23.62
CA ARG A 404 -24.21 -5.60 23.30
C ARG A 404 -23.56 -4.92 24.50
N GLU A 405 -24.27 -4.83 25.63
CA GLU A 405 -23.76 -4.14 26.83
C GLU A 405 -22.61 -4.91 27.49
N GLU A 406 -22.64 -6.23 27.43
CA GLU A 406 -21.54 -7.08 27.91
C GLU A 406 -20.30 -6.90 27.04
N LYS A 407 -20.47 -6.99 25.74
CA LYS A 407 -19.39 -6.75 24.77
C LYS A 407 -18.76 -5.35 24.90
N LEU A 408 -19.57 -4.32 25.13
CA LEU A 408 -19.07 -2.97 25.40
C LEU A 408 -18.21 -2.91 26.67
N ARG A 409 -18.62 -3.63 27.75
CA ARG A 409 -17.79 -3.72 28.97
C ARG A 409 -16.49 -4.44 28.75
N GLU A 410 -16.51 -5.57 28.04
CA GLU A 410 -15.31 -6.35 27.68
C GLU A 410 -14.33 -5.56 26.84
N ILE A 411 -14.79 -4.94 25.73
CA ILE A 411 -13.98 -4.10 24.87
C ILE A 411 -13.39 -2.92 25.65
N SER A 412 -14.18 -2.27 26.49
CA SER A 412 -13.70 -1.16 27.34
C SER A 412 -12.64 -1.64 28.34
N GLY A 413 -12.76 -2.88 28.84
CA GLY A 413 -11.75 -3.53 29.68
C GLY A 413 -10.44 -3.78 28.94
N LYS A 414 -10.52 -4.29 27.69
CA LYS A 414 -9.35 -4.51 26.81
C LYS A 414 -8.67 -3.18 26.46
N LEU A 415 -9.43 -2.16 26.11
CA LEU A 415 -8.92 -0.82 25.80
C LEU A 415 -8.17 -0.18 26.98
N ARG A 416 -8.65 -0.38 28.22
CA ARG A 416 -7.93 0.10 29.42
C ARG A 416 -6.56 -0.59 29.62
N LYS A 417 -6.43 -1.86 29.23
CA LYS A 417 -5.16 -2.60 29.34
C LYS A 417 -4.13 -2.21 28.28
N LEU A 418 -4.57 -1.58 27.19
CA LEU A 418 -3.69 -1.08 26.15
C LEU A 418 -3.08 0.31 26.44
N ARG A 419 -3.64 1.05 27.40
CA ARG A 419 -3.05 2.30 27.90
C ARG A 419 -1.87 2.01 28.80
#